data_258a8042e5bcbf29e96f1737c85b11ab
#
_entry.id   258a8042e5bcbf29e96f1737c85b11ab
#
_cell.length_a   1.000
_cell.length_b   1.000
_cell.length_c   1.000
_cell.angle_alpha   90.00
_cell.angle_beta   90.00
_cell.angle_gamma   90.00
#
_symmetry.space_group_name_H-M   'P 1'
#
loop_
_entity.id
_entity.type
_entity.pdbx_description
1 polymer ?
#
loop_
_entity_poly.entity_id
_entity_poly.type
_entity_poly.pdbx_seq_one_letter_code
_entity_poly.pdbx_strand_id
1 'polypeptide(L)'
;MKNHGIALIVWIGIILISIFSLPNIDQLVRSHGDTKIPSAAQSQIANRIQSKWGYGQGNTTQVVAIFNNGNKKLTADQKENINSTINYLRDNKKKLGIKDITAASDNAETRKQLISKDKTTELVQVLVSKDHGSYKTIDRELTKAVKTPNVKSYITGGDILNEKFSEATQE
;
A
#
# COMPACT_ATOMS: atom_id res chain seq x y z
N MET A 1 62.53 10.00 29.44
CA MET A 1 61.90 9.70 28.13
C MET A 1 61.52 8.18 27.99
N LYS A 2 61.03 7.50 29.04
CA LYS A 2 60.75 6.04 28.96
C LYS A 2 59.27 5.67 28.98
N ASN A 3 58.34 6.59 29.15
CA ASN A 3 56.95 6.26 29.42
C ASN A 3 56.04 6.37 28.17
N HIS A 4 56.49 6.97 27.07
CA HIS A 4 55.66 7.13 25.87
C HIS A 4 55.40 5.82 25.12
N GLY A 5 56.36 4.87 25.17
CA GLY A 5 56.19 3.56 24.56
C GLY A 5 55.12 2.73 25.24
N ILE A 6 55.07 2.76 26.59
CA ILE A 6 54.06 2.05 27.37
C ILE A 6 52.65 2.62 27.11
N ALA A 7 52.55 3.95 27.08
CA ALA A 7 51.27 4.61 26.76
C ALA A 7 50.75 4.24 25.37
N LEU A 8 51.64 4.16 24.38
CA LEU A 8 51.27 3.78 23.01
C LEU A 8 50.79 2.32 22.91
N ILE A 9 51.45 1.41 23.62
CA ILE A 9 51.04 0.00 23.70
C ILE A 9 49.64 -0.12 24.37
N VAL A 10 49.36 0.60 25.42
CA VAL A 10 48.06 0.60 26.11
C VAL A 10 46.99 1.17 25.18
N TRP A 11 47.24 2.24 24.43
CA TRP A 11 46.32 2.79 23.47
C TRP A 11 46.00 1.84 22.32
N ILE A 12 47.01 1.15 21.77
CA ILE A 12 46.81 0.11 20.76
C ILE A 12 45.96 -1.02 21.31
N GLY A 13 46.21 -1.46 22.54
CA GLY A 13 45.41 -2.48 23.21
C GLY A 13 43.94 -2.10 23.36
N ILE A 14 43.66 -0.85 23.76
CA ILE A 14 42.28 -0.35 23.87
C ILE A 14 41.57 -0.33 22.51
N ILE A 15 42.27 0.12 21.45
CA ILE A 15 41.71 0.16 20.09
C ILE A 15 41.37 -1.26 19.60
N LEU A 16 42.28 -2.21 19.81
CA LEU A 16 42.02 -3.62 19.42
C LEU A 16 40.85 -4.20 20.19
N ILE A 17 40.76 -4.01 21.51
CA ILE A 17 39.64 -4.46 22.33
C ILE A 17 38.33 -3.82 21.81
N SER A 18 38.36 -2.52 21.48
CA SER A 18 37.16 -1.83 20.96
C SER A 18 36.68 -2.41 19.63
N ILE A 19 37.60 -2.74 18.72
CA ILE A 19 37.26 -3.35 17.40
C ILE A 19 36.65 -4.76 17.59
N PHE A 20 37.20 -5.55 18.49
CA PHE A 20 36.69 -6.90 18.76
C PHE A 20 35.44 -6.93 19.65
N SER A 21 35.16 -5.86 20.40
CA SER A 21 33.98 -5.73 21.27
C SER A 21 32.80 -5.09 20.57
N LEU A 22 32.96 -4.57 19.36
CA LEU A 22 31.82 -4.06 18.57
C LEU A 22 30.92 -5.23 18.20
N PRO A 23 29.66 -5.25 18.67
CA PRO A 23 28.71 -6.25 18.23
C PRO A 23 28.55 -6.18 16.72
N ASN A 24 28.48 -7.34 16.10
CA ASN A 24 28.33 -7.47 14.65
C ASN A 24 27.03 -6.76 14.24
N ILE A 25 27.13 -5.57 13.63
CA ILE A 25 25.99 -4.73 13.25
C ILE A 25 25.03 -5.51 12.35
N ASP A 26 25.56 -6.41 11.48
CA ASP A 26 24.74 -7.28 10.65
C ASP A 26 23.90 -8.26 11.48
N GLN A 27 24.43 -8.73 12.60
CA GLN A 27 23.71 -9.62 13.51
C GLN A 27 22.68 -8.83 14.35
N LEU A 28 22.99 -7.62 14.74
CA LEU A 28 22.08 -6.74 15.46
C LEU A 28 20.91 -6.29 14.56
N VAL A 29 21.19 -5.94 13.30
CA VAL A 29 20.16 -5.59 12.30
C VAL A 29 19.29 -6.81 11.99
N ARG A 30 19.87 -8.00 11.88
CA ARG A 30 19.10 -9.24 11.65
C ARG A 30 18.30 -9.68 12.86
N SER A 31 18.79 -9.47 14.09
CA SER A 31 18.10 -9.89 15.32
C SER A 31 17.05 -8.89 15.80
N HIS A 32 17.19 -7.60 15.46
CA HIS A 32 16.24 -6.55 15.84
C HIS A 32 15.49 -5.96 14.63
N GLY A 33 15.95 -6.25 13.40
CA GLY A 33 15.27 -5.87 12.16
C GLY A 33 14.11 -6.80 11.80
N ASP A 34 13.99 -7.94 12.44
CA ASP A 34 12.81 -8.80 12.35
C ASP A 34 11.76 -8.27 13.35
N THR A 35 11.32 -7.03 13.12
CA THR A 35 10.07 -6.56 13.71
C THR A 35 8.99 -7.50 13.18
N LYS A 36 8.67 -8.54 13.95
CA LYS A 36 7.46 -9.33 13.72
C LYS A 36 6.30 -8.36 13.79
N ILE A 37 5.91 -7.86 12.62
CA ILE A 37 4.74 -7.01 12.50
C ILE A 37 3.58 -7.83 13.06
N PRO A 38 2.91 -7.36 14.13
CA PRO A 38 1.82 -8.12 14.73
C PRO A 38 0.83 -8.56 13.64
N SER A 39 0.37 -9.82 13.70
CA SER A 39 -0.57 -10.37 12.71
C SER A 39 -1.87 -9.57 12.58
N ALA A 40 -2.15 -8.71 13.56
CA ALA A 40 -3.25 -7.74 13.58
C ALA A 40 -2.88 -6.38 12.98
N ALA A 41 -1.61 -6.13 12.60
CA ALA A 41 -1.24 -4.89 11.95
C ALA A 41 -1.96 -4.75 10.60
N GLN A 42 -2.40 -3.55 10.28
CA GLN A 42 -3.16 -3.27 9.05
C GLN A 42 -2.42 -3.72 7.78
N SER A 43 -1.08 -3.63 7.77
CA SER A 43 -0.24 -4.12 6.67
C SER A 43 -0.30 -5.65 6.51
N GLN A 44 -0.36 -6.42 7.60
CA GLN A 44 -0.50 -7.88 7.57
C GLN A 44 -1.92 -8.29 7.12
N ILE A 45 -2.93 -7.52 7.52
CA ILE A 45 -4.30 -7.71 7.07
C ILE A 45 -4.38 -7.43 5.56
N ALA A 46 -3.77 -6.35 5.09
CA ALA A 46 -3.71 -6.02 3.67
C ALA A 46 -3.00 -7.11 2.85
N ASN A 47 -1.85 -7.60 3.31
CA ASN A 47 -1.11 -8.68 2.66
C ASN A 47 -1.89 -10.00 2.65
N ARG A 48 -2.62 -10.31 3.72
CA ARG A 48 -3.47 -11.52 3.80
C ARG A 48 -4.67 -11.42 2.87
N ILE A 49 -5.28 -10.25 2.76
CA ILE A 49 -6.35 -9.97 1.82
C ILE A 49 -5.80 -10.13 0.39
N GLN A 50 -4.66 -9.53 0.09
CA GLN A 50 -4.01 -9.59 -1.21
C GLN A 50 -3.65 -11.02 -1.61
N SER A 51 -3.07 -11.83 -0.71
CA SER A 51 -2.71 -13.23 -0.98
C SER A 51 -3.93 -14.14 -1.13
N LYS A 52 -4.98 -13.90 -0.35
CA LYS A 52 -6.21 -14.70 -0.37
C LYS A 52 -7.06 -14.45 -1.62
N TRP A 53 -6.88 -13.31 -2.25
CA TRP A 53 -7.64 -12.92 -3.43
C TRP A 53 -6.87 -13.13 -4.75
N GLY A 54 -5.67 -13.71 -4.69
CA GLY A 54 -4.90 -14.05 -5.88
C GLY A 54 -4.44 -12.86 -6.72
N TYR A 55 -4.53 -11.64 -6.18
CA TYR A 55 -4.18 -10.42 -6.88
C TYR A 55 -2.66 -10.23 -6.92
N GLY A 56 -2.14 -9.98 -8.12
CA GLY A 56 -0.71 -9.71 -8.36
C GLY A 56 0.03 -10.85 -9.05
N GLN A 57 -0.64 -11.91 -9.46
CA GLN A 57 -0.07 -12.93 -10.34
C GLN A 57 -0.37 -12.59 -11.80
N GLY A 58 0.67 -12.35 -12.59
CA GLY A 58 0.56 -12.10 -14.03
C GLY A 58 0.66 -10.63 -14.43
N ASN A 59 0.14 -10.32 -15.61
CA ASN A 59 0.22 -9.00 -16.25
C ASN A 59 -0.86 -8.02 -15.77
N THR A 60 -1.11 -7.98 -14.45
CA THR A 60 -2.12 -7.10 -13.83
C THR A 60 -1.56 -6.33 -12.65
N THR A 61 -2.14 -5.17 -12.38
CA THR A 61 -1.89 -4.36 -11.18
C THR A 61 -3.19 -4.15 -10.41
N GLN A 62 -3.09 -4.12 -9.10
CA GLN A 62 -4.23 -3.85 -8.22
C GLN A 62 -4.31 -2.36 -7.90
N VAL A 63 -5.47 -1.79 -8.14
CA VAL A 63 -5.84 -0.43 -7.76
C VAL A 63 -7.03 -0.49 -6.81
N VAL A 64 -7.02 0.34 -5.78
CA VAL A 64 -8.12 0.47 -4.83
C VAL A 64 -8.72 1.86 -4.98
N ALA A 65 -10.00 1.93 -5.33
CA ALA A 65 -10.77 3.15 -5.25
C ALA A 65 -11.35 3.30 -3.83
N ILE A 66 -11.21 4.49 -3.27
CA ILE A 66 -11.60 4.85 -1.90
C ILE A 66 -12.67 5.90 -2.00
N PHE A 67 -13.85 5.64 -1.42
CA PHE A 67 -14.96 6.56 -1.32
C PHE A 67 -15.17 6.92 0.15
N ASN A 68 -15.01 8.20 0.50
CA ASN A 68 -14.99 8.64 1.90
C ASN A 68 -15.88 9.87 2.12
N ASN A 69 -16.64 9.88 3.21
CA ASN A 69 -17.50 11.00 3.66
C ASN A 69 -16.89 11.76 4.87
N GLY A 70 -15.58 11.77 5.01
CA GLY A 70 -14.91 12.34 6.18
C GLY A 70 -15.24 11.55 7.44
N ASN A 71 -15.68 12.24 8.49
CA ASN A 71 -16.03 11.61 9.77
C ASN A 71 -17.52 11.21 9.87
N LYS A 72 -18.28 11.31 8.78
CA LYS A 72 -19.71 11.00 8.76
C LYS A 72 -19.97 9.71 8.02
N LYS A 73 -20.98 8.95 8.45
CA LYS A 73 -21.41 7.76 7.73
C LYS A 73 -21.84 8.11 6.31
N LEU A 74 -21.57 7.21 5.37
CA LEU A 74 -22.09 7.33 4.01
C LEU A 74 -23.61 7.28 4.03
N THR A 75 -24.26 8.29 3.43
CA THR A 75 -25.71 8.36 3.28
C THR A 75 -26.22 7.37 2.24
N ALA A 76 -27.54 7.17 2.16
CA ALA A 76 -28.15 6.34 1.14
C ALA A 76 -27.83 6.84 -0.28
N ASP A 77 -27.99 8.15 -0.52
CA ASP A 77 -27.71 8.80 -1.80
C ASP A 77 -26.22 8.66 -2.19
N GLN A 78 -25.32 8.81 -1.22
CA GLN A 78 -23.88 8.63 -1.47
C GLN A 78 -23.56 7.19 -1.87
N LYS A 79 -24.17 6.20 -1.24
CA LYS A 79 -23.99 4.79 -1.61
C LYS A 79 -24.57 4.49 -2.99
N GLU A 80 -25.70 5.10 -3.36
CA GLU A 80 -26.27 4.98 -4.70
C GLU A 80 -25.34 5.59 -5.75
N ASN A 81 -24.77 6.78 -5.47
CA ASN A 81 -23.77 7.40 -6.34
C ASN A 81 -22.51 6.55 -6.49
N ILE A 82 -22.04 5.90 -5.40
CA ILE A 82 -20.91 4.96 -5.44
C ILE A 82 -21.27 3.75 -6.33
N ASN A 83 -22.44 3.15 -6.14
CA ASN A 83 -22.90 2.03 -6.97
C ASN A 83 -23.00 2.42 -8.45
N SER A 84 -23.47 3.62 -8.75
CA SER A 84 -23.51 4.15 -10.13
C SER A 84 -22.11 4.28 -10.71
N THR A 85 -21.13 4.74 -9.91
CA THR A 85 -19.72 4.80 -10.32
C THR A 85 -19.15 3.41 -10.55
N ILE A 86 -19.45 2.43 -9.68
CA ILE A 86 -19.02 1.03 -9.85
C ILE A 86 -19.58 0.44 -11.15
N ASN A 87 -20.86 0.68 -11.43
CA ASN A 87 -21.50 0.22 -12.68
C ASN A 87 -20.83 0.87 -13.89
N TYR A 88 -20.57 2.17 -13.86
CA TYR A 88 -19.80 2.83 -14.91
C TYR A 88 -18.42 2.19 -15.14
N LEU A 89 -17.68 1.84 -14.09
CA LEU A 89 -16.41 1.13 -14.21
C LEU A 89 -16.58 -0.25 -14.86
N ARG A 90 -17.65 -0.97 -14.49
CA ARG A 90 -17.98 -2.28 -15.06
C ARG A 90 -18.33 -2.22 -16.54
N ASP A 91 -19.12 -1.23 -16.92
CA ASP A 91 -19.54 -1.02 -18.31
C ASP A 91 -18.35 -0.56 -19.20
N ASN A 92 -17.37 0.11 -18.59
CA ASN A 92 -16.20 0.62 -19.29
C ASN A 92 -14.93 -0.21 -19.07
N LYS A 93 -15.03 -1.45 -18.60
CA LYS A 93 -13.87 -2.33 -18.30
C LYS A 93 -12.85 -2.34 -19.44
N LYS A 94 -13.29 -2.57 -20.67
CA LYS A 94 -12.41 -2.65 -21.84
C LYS A 94 -11.67 -1.35 -22.09
N LYS A 95 -12.36 -0.22 -21.99
CA LYS A 95 -11.81 1.13 -22.23
C LYS A 95 -10.79 1.52 -21.16
N LEU A 96 -10.98 1.09 -19.92
CA LEU A 96 -10.14 1.41 -18.77
C LEU A 96 -9.10 0.32 -18.46
N GLY A 97 -8.97 -0.70 -19.30
CA GLY A 97 -8.06 -1.83 -19.11
C GLY A 97 -8.40 -2.70 -17.90
N ILE A 98 -9.60 -2.59 -17.36
CA ILE A 98 -10.03 -3.30 -16.15
C ILE A 98 -10.29 -4.77 -16.48
N LYS A 99 -9.67 -5.67 -15.72
CA LYS A 99 -9.88 -7.11 -15.81
C LYS A 99 -10.97 -7.56 -14.85
N ASP A 100 -10.94 -7.05 -13.61
CA ASP A 100 -11.92 -7.41 -12.60
C ASP A 100 -12.20 -6.26 -11.63
N ILE A 101 -13.39 -6.30 -10.99
CA ILE A 101 -13.83 -5.35 -9.97
C ILE A 101 -14.48 -6.13 -8.84
N THR A 102 -14.02 -5.89 -7.61
CA THR A 102 -14.65 -6.41 -6.40
C THR A 102 -15.20 -5.25 -5.58
N ALA A 103 -16.49 -5.28 -5.30
CA ALA A 103 -17.21 -4.21 -4.61
C ALA A 103 -18.03 -4.73 -3.43
N ALA A 104 -18.39 -3.86 -2.51
CA ALA A 104 -19.22 -4.18 -1.35
C ALA A 104 -20.64 -4.66 -1.75
N SER A 105 -21.10 -4.32 -2.94
CA SER A 105 -22.37 -4.75 -3.49
C SER A 105 -22.38 -6.21 -3.97
N ASP A 106 -21.24 -6.87 -4.15
CA ASP A 106 -21.17 -8.19 -4.76
C ASP A 106 -21.74 -9.29 -3.85
N ASN A 107 -21.41 -9.24 -2.56
CA ASN A 107 -21.96 -10.18 -1.57
C ASN A 107 -21.78 -9.66 -0.12
N ALA A 108 -22.30 -10.41 0.85
CA ALA A 108 -22.26 -10.04 2.26
C ALA A 108 -20.85 -10.08 2.85
N GLU A 109 -19.96 -10.93 2.35
CA GLU A 109 -18.58 -11.05 2.84
C GLU A 109 -17.72 -9.87 2.33
N THR A 110 -17.78 -9.55 1.04
CA THR A 110 -17.11 -8.39 0.47
C THR A 110 -17.59 -7.10 1.12
N ARG A 111 -18.88 -7.00 1.44
CA ARG A 111 -19.42 -5.83 2.16
C ARG A 111 -18.79 -5.64 3.53
N LYS A 112 -18.57 -6.72 4.29
CA LYS A 112 -17.93 -6.65 5.60
C LYS A 112 -16.45 -6.25 5.52
N GLN A 113 -15.80 -6.57 4.41
CA GLN A 113 -14.37 -6.31 4.20
C GLN A 113 -14.11 -4.93 3.59
N LEU A 114 -15.01 -4.46 2.72
CA LEU A 114 -14.81 -3.26 1.91
C LEU A 114 -15.49 -2.02 2.49
N ILE A 115 -16.36 -2.16 3.48
CA ILE A 115 -16.93 -1.02 4.20
C ILE A 115 -16.28 -0.92 5.57
N SER A 116 -15.80 0.28 5.92
CA SER A 116 -15.22 0.56 7.24
C SER A 116 -16.23 0.30 8.37
N LYS A 117 -15.73 -0.06 9.55
CA LYS A 117 -16.58 -0.36 10.72
C LYS A 117 -17.48 0.81 11.11
N ASP A 118 -17.00 2.03 10.97
CA ASP A 118 -17.74 3.28 11.23
C ASP A 118 -18.67 3.70 10.07
N LYS A 119 -18.61 2.96 8.94
CA LYS A 119 -19.39 3.20 7.73
C LYS A 119 -19.13 4.55 7.06
N THR A 120 -17.97 5.16 7.30
CA THR A 120 -17.56 6.42 6.69
C THR A 120 -16.88 6.22 5.33
N THR A 121 -16.37 5.01 5.07
CA THR A 121 -15.56 4.70 3.90
C THR A 121 -15.99 3.40 3.26
N GLU A 122 -16.05 3.40 1.93
CA GLU A 122 -16.22 2.22 1.10
C GLU A 122 -15.02 2.08 0.16
N LEU A 123 -14.51 0.86 0.02
CA LEU A 123 -13.42 0.51 -0.88
C LEU A 123 -13.96 -0.29 -2.06
N VAL A 124 -13.35 -0.10 -3.22
CA VAL A 124 -13.59 -0.92 -4.40
C VAL A 124 -12.24 -1.36 -4.95
N GLN A 125 -12.07 -2.64 -5.15
CA GLN A 125 -10.85 -3.17 -5.75
C GLN A 125 -11.02 -3.30 -7.24
N VAL A 126 -10.01 -2.84 -7.97
CA VAL A 126 -9.97 -2.83 -9.42
C VAL A 126 -8.68 -3.50 -9.86
N LEU A 127 -8.79 -4.57 -10.62
CA LEU A 127 -7.66 -5.24 -11.24
C LEU A 127 -7.49 -4.73 -12.66
N VAL A 128 -6.35 -4.12 -12.95
CA VAL A 128 -6.08 -3.47 -14.24
C VAL A 128 -4.95 -4.20 -14.97
N SER A 129 -5.06 -4.34 -16.28
CA SER A 129 -3.99 -4.88 -17.12
C SER A 129 -2.80 -3.92 -17.18
N LYS A 130 -1.59 -4.42 -16.96
CA LYS A 130 -0.36 -3.63 -17.16
C LYS A 130 -0.14 -3.23 -18.63
N ASP A 131 -0.73 -3.98 -19.56
CA ASP A 131 -0.70 -3.65 -21.00
C ASP A 131 -1.57 -2.45 -21.37
N HIS A 132 -2.44 -1.99 -20.44
CA HIS A 132 -3.30 -0.83 -20.71
C HIS A 132 -2.51 0.46 -20.86
N GLY A 133 -1.36 0.58 -20.19
CA GLY A 133 -0.48 1.74 -20.27
C GLY A 133 0.42 1.88 -19.06
N SER A 134 1.13 3.01 -18.98
CA SER A 134 1.95 3.33 -17.81
C SER A 134 1.08 3.50 -16.56
N TYR A 135 1.67 3.32 -15.38
CA TYR A 135 0.97 3.57 -14.10
C TYR A 135 0.42 5.00 -14.00
N LYS A 136 1.10 5.98 -14.60
CA LYS A 136 0.62 7.36 -14.73
C LYS A 136 -0.66 7.48 -15.56
N THR A 137 -0.77 6.70 -16.63
CA THR A 137 -1.98 6.65 -17.45
C THR A 137 -3.13 6.01 -16.68
N ILE A 138 -2.88 4.86 -16.04
CA ILE A 138 -3.85 4.15 -15.21
C ILE A 138 -4.33 5.06 -14.07
N ASP A 139 -3.42 5.72 -13.34
CA ASP A 139 -3.75 6.67 -12.28
C ASP A 139 -4.66 7.79 -12.77
N ARG A 140 -4.29 8.44 -13.86
CA ARG A 140 -5.05 9.56 -14.44
C ARG A 140 -6.47 9.14 -14.89
N GLU A 141 -6.58 8.02 -15.57
CA GLU A 141 -7.85 7.54 -16.11
C GLU A 141 -8.79 7.07 -15.02
N LEU A 142 -8.29 6.27 -14.08
CA LEU A 142 -9.10 5.79 -12.97
C LEU A 142 -9.46 6.92 -12.00
N THR A 143 -8.55 7.86 -11.72
CA THR A 143 -8.88 9.04 -10.89
C THR A 143 -10.06 9.83 -11.47
N LYS A 144 -10.15 9.93 -12.81
CA LYS A 144 -11.30 10.56 -13.46
C LYS A 144 -12.55 9.70 -13.39
N ALA A 145 -12.39 8.39 -13.60
CA ALA A 145 -13.50 7.45 -13.66
C ALA A 145 -14.18 7.22 -12.30
N VAL A 146 -13.44 7.34 -11.17
CA VAL A 146 -13.99 7.16 -9.82
C VAL A 146 -14.58 8.43 -9.21
N LYS A 147 -14.56 9.57 -9.92
CA LYS A 147 -15.20 10.79 -9.42
C LYS A 147 -16.70 10.56 -9.19
N THR A 148 -17.12 10.73 -7.94
CA THR A 148 -18.48 10.43 -7.48
C THR A 148 -19.09 11.67 -6.86
N PRO A 149 -20.31 12.07 -7.24
CA PRO A 149 -20.99 13.24 -6.67
C PRO A 149 -21.14 13.11 -5.15
N ASN A 150 -20.86 14.19 -4.43
CA ASN A 150 -21.02 14.31 -2.97
C ASN A 150 -20.20 13.32 -2.12
N VAL A 151 -19.17 12.69 -2.71
CA VAL A 151 -18.26 11.76 -2.03
C VAL A 151 -16.83 12.12 -2.40
N LYS A 152 -15.93 12.13 -1.43
CA LYS A 152 -14.50 12.23 -1.70
C LYS A 152 -14.02 10.89 -2.27
N SER A 153 -13.50 10.91 -3.48
CA SER A 153 -13.00 9.72 -4.15
C SER A 153 -11.51 9.84 -4.46
N TYR A 154 -10.78 8.77 -4.21
CA TYR A 154 -9.33 8.64 -4.42
C TYR A 154 -9.02 7.29 -5.00
N ILE A 155 -7.85 7.16 -5.62
CA ILE A 155 -7.28 5.84 -5.94
C ILE A 155 -5.93 5.67 -5.28
N THR A 156 -5.58 4.43 -4.99
CA THR A 156 -4.28 4.01 -4.49
C THR A 156 -3.95 2.62 -5.04
N GLY A 157 -2.68 2.24 -4.96
CA GLY A 157 -2.19 0.93 -5.37
C GLY A 157 -0.68 0.88 -5.19
N GLY A 158 -0.12 -0.29 -4.89
CA GLY A 158 1.31 -0.43 -4.63
C GLY A 158 2.17 0.07 -5.78
N ASP A 159 1.85 -0.34 -7.00
CA ASP A 159 2.61 0.06 -8.19
C ASP A 159 2.46 1.56 -8.50
N ILE A 160 1.26 2.14 -8.30
CA ILE A 160 1.01 3.58 -8.48
C ILE A 160 1.78 4.41 -7.44
N LEU A 161 1.81 3.95 -6.19
CA LEU A 161 2.56 4.64 -5.13
C LEU A 161 4.05 4.58 -5.36
N ASN A 162 4.57 3.44 -5.79
CA ASN A 162 5.99 3.27 -6.12
C ASN A 162 6.42 4.20 -7.27
N GLU A 163 5.59 4.35 -8.30
CA GLU A 163 5.86 5.28 -9.42
C GLU A 163 5.90 6.73 -8.92
N LYS A 164 4.89 7.16 -8.16
CA LYS A 164 4.86 8.51 -7.58
C LYS A 164 6.05 8.79 -6.66
N PHE A 165 6.48 7.78 -5.90
CA PHE A 165 7.64 7.91 -5.03
C PHE A 165 8.93 8.02 -5.84
N SER A 166 9.06 7.25 -6.91
CA SER A 166 10.22 7.31 -7.82
C SER A 166 10.32 8.67 -8.52
N GLU A 167 9.20 9.22 -8.99
CA GLU A 167 9.16 10.57 -9.58
C GLU A 167 9.61 11.64 -8.56
N ALA A 168 9.11 11.58 -7.32
CA ALA A 168 9.42 12.56 -6.29
C ALA A 168 10.89 12.51 -5.78
N THR A 169 11.60 11.40 -6.00
CA THR A 169 13.00 11.24 -5.57
C THR A 169 14.01 11.54 -6.69
N GLN A 170 13.55 11.82 -7.90
CA GLN A 170 14.41 12.18 -9.06
C GLN A 170 14.50 13.69 -9.31
N GLU A 171 13.79 14.53 -8.54
CA GLU A 171 13.91 15.99 -8.50
C GLU A 171 14.92 16.42 -7.43
#